data_550124d705d905ce03ab8ef82a06d0a8
#
_entry.id   550124d705d905ce03ab8ef82a06d0a8
#
_cell.length_a   1.000
_cell.length_b   1.000
_cell.length_c   1.000
_cell.angle_alpha   90.00
_cell.angle_beta   90.00
_cell.angle_gamma   90.00
#
_symmetry.space_group_name_H-M   'P 1'
#
loop_
_entity.id
_entity.type
_entity.pdbx_description
1 polymer ?
#
loop_
_entity_poly.entity_id
_entity_poly.type
_entity_poly.pdbx_seq_one_letter_code
_entity_poly.pdbx_strand_id
1 'polypeptide(L)'
;MSHSGHSDPPASTLAGERAEKAPLIETAPKNAQRGSQTVIGLDVSLTRTGIAVWRDGRMTTTSTVSQPIGAQSWDQRNTRIVGQARAITGWLQDNTPKPDLAVIEAPILHGPQTGSFFDRSGLWHGVYSKLRSSGWRIPVAVVNVATLKAWATGKGNADKAMMLHAARREWPGVLNDDEADAGWLAAMGAAKLGHEPVEMTAWRVSGLAKGDWPLDGLETL
;
A
#
# COMPACT_ATOMS: atom_id res chain seq x y z
N MET A 1 31.25 46.29 -30.86
CA MET A 1 31.35 45.98 -29.45
C MET A 1 29.94 45.98 -28.89
N SER A 2 29.33 44.85 -28.78
CA SER A 2 27.96 44.68 -28.25
C SER A 2 27.96 43.39 -27.40
N HIS A 3 27.95 43.53 -26.09
CA HIS A 3 27.83 42.44 -25.13
C HIS A 3 26.34 41.99 -25.11
N SER A 4 26.08 40.78 -25.56
CA SER A 4 24.82 40.11 -25.31
C SER A 4 24.90 39.40 -23.95
N GLY A 5 24.19 39.95 -22.97
CA GLY A 5 24.00 39.31 -21.69
C GLY A 5 23.13 38.07 -21.82
N HIS A 6 23.67 36.93 -21.42
CA HIS A 6 22.92 35.70 -21.21
C HIS A 6 22.33 35.79 -19.79
N SER A 7 21.04 35.93 -19.69
CA SER A 7 20.30 35.81 -18.45
C SER A 7 19.89 34.36 -18.24
N ASP A 8 20.49 33.73 -17.24
CA ASP A 8 20.05 32.42 -16.76
C ASP A 8 18.60 32.49 -16.25
N PRO A 9 17.76 31.49 -16.58
CA PRO A 9 16.44 31.40 -16.00
C PRO A 9 16.55 31.02 -14.50
N PRO A 10 15.62 31.51 -13.66
CA PRO A 10 15.65 31.23 -12.24
C PRO A 10 15.45 29.75 -11.96
N ALA A 11 16.22 29.21 -11.01
CA ALA A 11 16.08 27.87 -10.52
C ALA A 11 14.65 27.63 -10.04
N SER A 12 13.96 26.71 -10.71
CA SER A 12 12.65 26.23 -10.33
C SER A 12 12.78 25.55 -8.96
N THR A 13 12.28 26.21 -7.93
CA THR A 13 12.11 25.63 -6.60
C THR A 13 11.12 24.47 -6.71
N LEU A 14 11.64 23.24 -6.69
CA LEU A 14 10.83 22.06 -6.50
C LEU A 14 10.26 22.11 -5.06
N ALA A 15 9.18 22.85 -4.89
CA ALA A 15 8.35 22.75 -3.70
C ALA A 15 7.74 21.34 -3.74
N GLY A 16 8.37 20.41 -3.00
CA GLY A 16 7.72 19.16 -2.65
C GLY A 16 6.48 19.50 -1.84
N GLU A 17 5.30 19.46 -2.46
CA GLU A 17 4.05 19.49 -1.72
C GLU A 17 4.08 18.33 -0.72
N ARG A 18 4.20 18.68 0.54
CA ARG A 18 3.95 17.75 1.65
C ARG A 18 2.53 17.22 1.46
N ALA A 19 2.42 15.91 1.30
CA ALA A 19 1.12 15.25 1.36
C ALA A 19 0.40 15.77 2.62
N GLU A 20 -0.74 16.42 2.42
CA GLU A 20 -1.58 16.92 3.49
C GLU A 20 -1.90 15.74 4.39
N LYS A 21 -1.55 15.84 5.68
CA LYS A 21 -1.79 14.78 6.67
C LYS A 21 -3.29 14.58 6.80
N ALA A 22 -3.84 13.64 6.05
CA ALA A 22 -5.20 13.19 6.29
C ALA A 22 -5.31 12.68 7.74
N PRO A 23 -6.36 13.01 8.46
CA PRO A 23 -6.54 12.56 9.84
C PRO A 23 -6.55 11.04 9.89
N LEU A 24 -5.79 10.47 10.81
CA LEU A 24 -5.79 9.04 11.10
C LEU A 24 -7.16 8.68 11.69
N ILE A 25 -7.89 7.80 11.00
CA ILE A 25 -9.20 7.35 11.47
C ILE A 25 -9.00 6.04 12.20
N GLU A 26 -9.19 6.10 13.50
CA GLU A 26 -8.98 5.01 14.44
C GLU A 26 -10.29 4.24 14.68
N THR A 27 -10.28 2.93 14.48
CA THR A 27 -11.42 2.05 14.79
C THR A 27 -11.14 1.23 16.04
N ALA A 28 -12.16 0.99 16.88
CA ALA A 28 -12.00 0.30 18.15
C ALA A 28 -11.53 -1.17 18.02
N PRO A 29 -10.71 -1.68 18.95
CA PRO A 29 -10.11 -3.02 18.88
C PRO A 29 -11.13 -4.14 19.09
N LYS A 30 -11.06 -5.20 18.28
CA LYS A 30 -11.87 -6.42 18.46
C LYS A 30 -11.15 -7.55 19.22
N ASN A 31 -9.84 -7.46 19.48
CA ASN A 31 -9.12 -8.49 20.25
C ASN A 31 -7.78 -8.01 20.82
N ALA A 32 -7.63 -8.02 22.15
CA ALA A 32 -6.48 -7.43 22.86
C ALA A 32 -5.47 -8.45 23.44
N GLN A 33 -5.52 -9.74 23.07
CA GLN A 33 -4.82 -10.80 23.82
C GLN A 33 -3.52 -11.37 23.20
N ARG A 34 -3.10 -10.89 22.01
CA ARG A 34 -1.80 -11.28 21.43
C ARG A 34 -0.88 -10.06 21.39
N GLY A 35 0.44 -10.28 21.59
CA GLY A 35 1.43 -9.21 21.64
C GLY A 35 1.27 -8.18 20.51
N SER A 36 1.71 -6.96 20.75
CA SER A 36 1.56 -5.82 19.82
C SER A 36 2.26 -6.12 18.49
N GLN A 37 1.52 -6.60 17.50
CA GLN A 37 2.01 -6.84 16.16
C GLN A 37 1.48 -5.76 15.20
N THR A 38 2.33 -5.32 14.29
CA THR A 38 2.01 -4.31 13.28
C THR A 38 2.03 -4.93 11.90
N VAL A 39 0.91 -4.87 11.20
CA VAL A 39 0.79 -5.34 9.81
C VAL A 39 0.44 -4.18 8.91
N ILE A 40 1.15 -4.04 7.79
CA ILE A 40 0.82 -3.04 6.77
C ILE A 40 0.24 -3.70 5.54
N GLY A 41 -0.75 -3.05 4.94
CA GLY A 41 -1.33 -3.38 3.64
C GLY A 41 -1.08 -2.26 2.64
N LEU A 42 -0.69 -2.61 1.41
CA LEU A 42 -0.35 -1.66 0.37
C LEU A 42 -1.02 -2.03 -0.95
N ASP A 43 -1.90 -1.15 -1.44
CA ASP A 43 -2.37 -1.14 -2.83
C ASP A 43 -1.52 -0.15 -3.63
N VAL A 44 -0.44 -0.65 -4.26
CA VAL A 44 0.62 0.18 -4.88
C VAL A 44 0.21 0.66 -6.25
N SER A 45 0.05 1.97 -6.41
CA SER A 45 -0.31 2.61 -7.67
C SER A 45 0.51 3.89 -7.94
N LEU A 46 0.72 4.21 -9.23
CA LEU A 46 1.42 5.42 -9.65
C LEU A 46 0.65 6.71 -9.36
N THR A 47 -0.67 6.64 -9.27
CA THR A 47 -1.52 7.82 -9.08
C THR A 47 -1.95 7.98 -7.63
N ARG A 48 -2.45 6.93 -7.03
CA ARG A 48 -2.82 6.90 -5.63
C ARG A 48 -2.50 5.53 -5.06
N THR A 49 -1.66 5.48 -4.04
CA THR A 49 -1.36 4.25 -3.31
C THR A 49 -2.15 4.26 -2.01
N GLY A 50 -2.96 3.23 -1.81
CA GLY A 50 -3.60 2.96 -0.53
C GLY A 50 -2.59 2.40 0.47
N ILE A 51 -2.64 2.89 1.70
CA ILE A 51 -1.81 2.43 2.82
C ILE A 51 -2.72 2.12 3.99
N ALA A 52 -2.58 0.94 4.57
CA ALA A 52 -3.27 0.57 5.80
C ALA A 52 -2.30 0.02 6.83
N VAL A 53 -2.58 0.30 8.08
CA VAL A 53 -1.84 -0.23 9.24
C VAL A 53 -2.84 -0.88 10.17
N TRP A 54 -2.69 -2.17 10.40
CA TRP A 54 -3.38 -2.88 11.46
C TRP A 54 -2.43 -3.05 12.63
N ARG A 55 -2.86 -2.64 13.81
CA ARG A 55 -2.09 -2.77 15.05
C ARG A 55 -3.02 -2.82 16.24
N ASP A 56 -2.80 -3.75 17.16
CA ASP A 56 -3.53 -3.87 18.42
C ASP A 56 -5.05 -3.89 18.25
N GLY A 57 -5.52 -4.58 17.20
CA GLY A 57 -6.95 -4.66 16.87
C GLY A 57 -7.53 -3.41 16.18
N ARG A 58 -6.70 -2.43 15.83
CA ARG A 58 -7.12 -1.18 15.19
C ARG A 58 -6.62 -1.11 13.76
N MET A 59 -7.46 -0.59 12.87
CA MET A 59 -7.13 -0.29 11.49
C MET A 59 -7.02 1.21 11.29
N THR A 60 -5.90 1.64 10.69
CA THR A 60 -5.68 3.02 10.25
C THR A 60 -5.42 2.99 8.76
N THR A 61 -6.10 3.85 7.99
CA THR A 61 -5.90 3.94 6.53
C THR A 61 -5.54 5.36 6.09
N THR A 62 -4.81 5.44 5.00
CA THR A 62 -4.49 6.70 4.30
C THR A 62 -4.13 6.39 2.86
N SER A 63 -3.89 7.43 2.06
CA SER A 63 -3.35 7.29 0.71
C SER A 63 -2.31 8.35 0.40
N THR A 64 -1.32 7.99 -0.44
CA THR A 64 -0.39 8.93 -1.06
C THR A 64 -0.83 9.17 -2.50
N VAL A 65 -0.74 10.43 -2.96
CA VAL A 65 -1.15 10.82 -4.31
C VAL A 65 0.04 11.35 -5.09
N SER A 66 0.18 10.91 -6.34
CA SER A 66 1.15 11.45 -7.28
C SER A 66 0.43 11.92 -8.54
N GLN A 67 0.64 13.19 -8.91
CA GLN A 67 -0.01 13.75 -10.10
C GLN A 67 0.60 13.16 -11.38
N PRO A 68 -0.24 12.78 -12.37
CA PRO A 68 0.25 12.43 -13.68
C PRO A 68 0.81 13.71 -14.36
N ILE A 69 2.04 13.62 -14.84
CA ILE A 69 2.66 14.66 -15.66
C ILE A 69 2.57 14.15 -17.11
N GLY A 70 2.21 14.98 -18.09
CA GLY A 70 2.03 14.60 -19.50
C GLY A 70 3.17 13.78 -20.12
N ALA A 71 3.50 13.94 -21.39
CA ALA A 71 4.62 13.24 -22.03
C ALA A 71 5.92 13.48 -21.27
N GLN A 72 6.55 12.41 -20.78
CA GLN A 72 7.68 12.50 -19.85
C GLN A 72 8.95 11.88 -20.43
N SER A 73 10.08 12.54 -20.18
CA SER A 73 11.39 11.90 -20.34
C SER A 73 11.56 10.71 -19.37
N TRP A 74 12.51 9.84 -19.64
CA TRP A 74 12.84 8.73 -18.73
C TRP A 74 13.23 9.22 -17.32
N ASP A 75 13.92 10.33 -17.24
CA ASP A 75 14.32 10.93 -15.97
C ASP A 75 13.09 11.42 -15.16
N GLN A 76 12.15 12.11 -15.82
CA GLN A 76 10.91 12.54 -15.18
C GLN A 76 10.05 11.36 -14.70
N ARG A 77 9.96 10.29 -15.51
CA ARG A 77 9.26 9.06 -15.12
C ARG A 77 9.93 8.41 -13.89
N ASN A 78 11.26 8.30 -13.91
CA ASN A 78 12.01 7.77 -12.78
C ASN A 78 11.84 8.64 -11.52
N THR A 79 11.93 9.95 -11.65
CA THR A 79 11.72 10.90 -10.54
C THR A 79 10.34 10.72 -9.90
N ARG A 80 9.30 10.53 -10.72
CA ARG A 80 7.95 10.24 -10.24
C ARG A 80 7.87 8.90 -9.47
N ILE A 81 8.44 7.84 -10.01
CA ILE A 81 8.49 6.52 -9.37
C ILE A 81 9.19 6.60 -8.01
N VAL A 82 10.39 7.19 -7.99
CA VAL A 82 11.18 7.36 -6.76
C VAL A 82 10.46 8.25 -5.75
N GLY A 83 9.83 9.35 -6.21
CA GLY A 83 9.04 10.25 -5.38
C GLY A 83 7.88 9.51 -4.70
N GLN A 84 7.10 8.74 -5.46
CA GLN A 84 5.98 7.97 -4.91
C GLN A 84 6.47 6.88 -3.94
N ALA A 85 7.52 6.13 -4.29
CA ALA A 85 8.10 5.14 -3.39
C ALA A 85 8.59 5.76 -2.07
N ARG A 86 9.22 6.94 -2.12
CA ARG A 86 9.65 7.69 -0.93
C ARG A 86 8.46 8.19 -0.10
N ALA A 87 7.40 8.66 -0.75
CA ALA A 87 6.19 9.10 -0.05
C ALA A 87 5.56 7.96 0.75
N ILE A 88 5.44 6.76 0.14
CA ILE A 88 4.92 5.57 0.80
C ILE A 88 5.81 5.17 1.98
N THR A 89 7.10 4.97 1.73
CA THR A 89 8.02 4.45 2.76
C THR A 89 8.31 5.48 3.85
N GLY A 90 8.36 6.77 3.51
CA GLY A 90 8.51 7.86 4.47
C GLY A 90 7.30 7.95 5.39
N TRP A 91 6.08 7.89 4.83
CA TRP A 91 4.88 7.87 5.65
C TRP A 91 4.88 6.70 6.64
N LEU A 92 5.25 5.49 6.19
CA LEU A 92 5.36 4.33 7.07
C LEU A 92 6.38 4.55 8.19
N GLN A 93 7.57 5.10 7.88
CA GLN A 93 8.61 5.37 8.87
C GLN A 93 8.18 6.40 9.92
N ASP A 94 7.40 7.40 9.51
CA ASP A 94 6.97 8.48 10.40
C ASP A 94 5.76 8.11 11.26
N ASN A 95 4.95 7.11 10.83
CA ASN A 95 3.64 6.84 11.44
C ASN A 95 3.48 5.42 12.00
N THR A 96 4.47 4.53 11.79
CA THR A 96 4.37 3.15 12.29
C THR A 96 5.65 2.72 13.00
N PRO A 97 5.57 1.84 14.02
CA PRO A 97 6.75 1.09 14.45
C PRO A 97 7.19 0.15 13.33
N LYS A 98 8.30 -0.56 13.52
CA LYS A 98 8.71 -1.60 12.58
C LYS A 98 7.56 -2.60 12.36
N PRO A 99 7.06 -2.75 11.12
CA PRO A 99 6.04 -3.76 10.83
C PRO A 99 6.59 -5.19 10.94
N ASP A 100 5.77 -6.10 11.42
CA ASP A 100 6.06 -7.53 11.47
C ASP A 100 5.79 -8.20 10.12
N LEU A 101 4.85 -7.66 9.35
CA LEU A 101 4.49 -8.15 8.02
C LEU A 101 3.99 -7.00 7.14
N ALA A 102 4.39 -6.99 5.88
CA ALA A 102 3.77 -6.21 4.83
C ALA A 102 3.00 -7.12 3.87
N VAL A 103 1.80 -6.72 3.46
CA VAL A 103 1.01 -7.42 2.44
C VAL A 103 0.77 -6.45 1.29
N ILE A 104 1.21 -6.81 0.09
CA ILE A 104 1.10 -5.97 -1.11
C ILE A 104 0.21 -6.67 -2.12
N GLU A 105 -0.66 -5.92 -2.82
CA GLU A 105 -1.38 -6.46 -3.97
C GLU A 105 -0.39 -6.85 -5.08
N ALA A 106 -0.61 -8.01 -5.70
CA ALA A 106 0.20 -8.48 -6.80
C ALA A 106 0.12 -7.51 -8.00
N PRO A 107 1.23 -7.28 -8.71
CA PRO A 107 1.21 -6.46 -9.91
C PRO A 107 0.34 -7.13 -10.99
N ILE A 108 -0.35 -6.33 -11.81
CA ILE A 108 -1.10 -6.84 -12.96
C ILE A 108 -0.11 -7.35 -14.00
N LEU A 109 -0.06 -8.68 -14.19
CA LEU A 109 0.87 -9.33 -15.10
C LEU A 109 0.35 -9.44 -16.54
N HIS A 110 -0.96 -9.19 -16.75
CA HIS A 110 -1.62 -9.33 -18.04
C HIS A 110 -2.28 -8.02 -18.47
N GLY A 111 -2.22 -7.70 -19.74
CA GLY A 111 -2.81 -6.51 -20.33
C GLY A 111 -1.88 -5.83 -21.33
N PRO A 112 -2.33 -4.73 -21.98
CA PRO A 112 -1.49 -3.99 -22.92
C PRO A 112 -0.22 -3.48 -22.22
N GLN A 113 0.94 -3.84 -22.75
CA GLN A 113 2.24 -3.37 -22.25
C GLN A 113 2.50 -1.95 -22.73
N THR A 114 1.82 -0.98 -22.14
CA THR A 114 2.04 0.44 -22.38
C THR A 114 3.20 0.97 -21.54
N GLY A 115 3.67 2.19 -21.85
CA GLY A 115 4.70 2.84 -21.03
C GLY A 115 4.36 2.91 -19.54
N SER A 116 3.08 3.03 -19.20
CA SER A 116 2.61 3.00 -17.80
C SER A 116 2.75 1.63 -17.13
N PHE A 117 2.83 0.53 -17.89
CA PHE A 117 3.08 -0.79 -17.35
C PHE A 117 4.47 -0.88 -16.71
N PHE A 118 5.51 -0.40 -17.42
CA PHE A 118 6.87 -0.36 -16.87
C PHE A 118 6.98 0.51 -15.63
N ASP A 119 6.32 1.67 -15.63
CA ASP A 119 6.35 2.58 -14.49
C ASP A 119 5.66 1.97 -13.26
N ARG A 120 4.53 1.32 -13.45
CA ARG A 120 3.83 0.61 -12.36
C ARG A 120 4.67 -0.54 -11.82
N SER A 121 5.27 -1.34 -12.70
CA SER A 121 6.17 -2.43 -12.30
C SER A 121 7.40 -1.88 -11.58
N GLY A 122 7.99 -0.80 -12.09
CA GLY A 122 9.13 -0.13 -11.46
C GLY A 122 8.81 0.38 -10.06
N LEU A 123 7.65 1.03 -9.88
CA LEU A 123 7.20 1.47 -8.57
C LEU A 123 6.97 0.28 -7.63
N TRP A 124 6.24 -0.75 -8.09
CA TRP A 124 5.91 -1.92 -7.29
C TRP A 124 7.19 -2.61 -6.77
N HIS A 125 8.15 -2.89 -7.67
CA HIS A 125 9.43 -3.47 -7.28
C HIS A 125 10.27 -2.55 -6.40
N GLY A 126 10.23 -1.24 -6.65
CA GLY A 126 10.88 -0.23 -5.82
C GLY A 126 10.37 -0.25 -4.38
N VAL A 127 9.06 -0.30 -4.18
CA VAL A 127 8.43 -0.41 -2.85
C VAL A 127 8.78 -1.76 -2.21
N TYR A 128 8.57 -2.86 -2.92
CA TYR A 128 8.89 -4.21 -2.44
C TYR A 128 10.36 -4.31 -1.97
N SER A 129 11.30 -3.89 -2.82
CA SER A 129 12.73 -3.93 -2.51
C SER A 129 13.07 -3.04 -1.32
N LYS A 130 12.43 -1.86 -1.21
CA LYS A 130 12.68 -0.95 -0.09
C LYS A 130 12.22 -1.54 1.24
N LEU A 131 11.05 -2.21 1.29
CA LEU A 131 10.57 -2.89 2.48
C LEU A 131 11.52 -4.01 2.92
N ARG A 132 12.03 -4.80 1.97
CA ARG A 132 12.95 -5.90 2.23
C ARG A 132 14.37 -5.47 2.59
N SER A 133 14.87 -4.37 2.01
CA SER A 133 16.26 -3.90 2.14
C SER A 133 16.44 -2.74 3.13
N SER A 134 15.37 -2.11 3.60
CA SER A 134 15.44 -1.08 4.63
C SER A 134 16.03 -1.66 5.93
N GLY A 135 16.43 -0.80 6.86
CA GLY A 135 16.86 -1.22 8.19
C GLY A 135 15.82 -2.08 8.93
N TRP A 136 14.56 -2.03 8.48
CA TRP A 136 13.47 -2.86 9.04
C TRP A 136 13.49 -4.31 8.55
N ARG A 137 13.90 -4.57 7.32
CA ARG A 137 13.87 -5.91 6.70
C ARG A 137 12.53 -6.63 6.88
N ILE A 138 11.45 -5.96 6.48
CA ILE A 138 10.08 -6.44 6.70
C ILE A 138 9.83 -7.67 5.82
N PRO A 139 9.26 -8.78 6.35
CA PRO A 139 8.69 -9.85 5.53
C PRO A 139 7.57 -9.29 4.66
N VAL A 140 7.55 -9.65 3.37
CA VAL A 140 6.55 -9.15 2.41
C VAL A 140 5.79 -10.32 1.81
N ALA A 141 4.47 -10.32 2.00
CA ALA A 141 3.54 -11.22 1.33
C ALA A 141 2.94 -10.55 0.09
N VAL A 142 2.56 -11.36 -0.89
CA VAL A 142 1.90 -10.89 -2.12
C VAL A 142 0.56 -11.58 -2.29
N VAL A 143 -0.49 -10.81 -2.51
CA VAL A 143 -1.86 -11.32 -2.70
C VAL A 143 -2.42 -10.82 -4.02
N ASN A 144 -2.92 -11.73 -4.86
CA ASN A 144 -3.55 -11.31 -6.11
C ASN A 144 -4.93 -10.70 -5.88
N VAL A 145 -5.35 -9.82 -6.79
CA VAL A 145 -6.59 -9.05 -6.70
C VAL A 145 -7.84 -9.92 -6.54
N ALA A 146 -7.92 -11.07 -7.24
CA ALA A 146 -9.08 -11.94 -7.14
C ALA A 146 -9.17 -12.64 -5.78
N THR A 147 -8.03 -13.02 -5.19
CA THR A 147 -7.96 -13.56 -3.83
C THR A 147 -8.35 -12.51 -2.80
N LEU A 148 -7.82 -11.29 -2.92
CA LEU A 148 -8.17 -10.16 -2.05
C LEU A 148 -9.68 -9.90 -2.07
N LYS A 149 -10.26 -9.76 -3.26
CA LYS A 149 -11.70 -9.53 -3.44
C LYS A 149 -12.56 -10.65 -2.86
N ALA A 150 -12.19 -11.91 -3.13
CA ALA A 150 -12.89 -13.06 -2.57
C ALA A 150 -12.80 -13.07 -1.04
N TRP A 151 -11.64 -12.76 -0.47
CA TRP A 151 -11.44 -12.72 0.97
C TRP A 151 -12.26 -11.61 1.64
N ALA A 152 -12.29 -10.43 1.04
CA ALA A 152 -13.03 -9.28 1.53
C ALA A 152 -14.55 -9.47 1.47
N THR A 153 -15.07 -9.95 0.33
CA THR A 153 -16.50 -9.89 0.00
C THR A 153 -17.17 -11.25 -0.21
N GLY A 154 -16.39 -12.33 -0.26
CA GLY A 154 -16.84 -13.65 -0.70
C GLY A 154 -16.88 -13.83 -2.23
N LYS A 155 -16.57 -12.79 -3.03
CA LYS A 155 -16.64 -12.78 -4.50
C LYS A 155 -15.35 -12.28 -5.13
N GLY A 156 -14.64 -13.14 -5.89
CA GLY A 156 -13.36 -12.78 -6.53
C GLY A 156 -13.47 -11.74 -7.67
N ASN A 157 -14.67 -11.46 -8.15
CA ASN A 157 -14.98 -10.46 -9.17
C ASN A 157 -15.72 -9.23 -8.59
N ALA A 158 -15.65 -9.01 -7.29
CA ALA A 158 -16.22 -7.83 -6.65
C ALA A 158 -15.73 -6.55 -7.32
N ASP A 159 -16.61 -5.59 -7.53
CA ASP A 159 -16.26 -4.27 -8.01
C ASP A 159 -15.74 -3.35 -6.88
N LYS A 160 -15.28 -2.17 -7.24
CA LYS A 160 -14.74 -1.19 -6.29
C LYS A 160 -15.76 -0.74 -5.25
N ALA A 161 -17.03 -0.58 -5.64
CA ALA A 161 -18.09 -0.16 -4.72
C ALA A 161 -18.36 -1.26 -3.67
N MET A 162 -18.35 -2.52 -4.06
CA MET A 162 -18.49 -3.65 -3.15
C MET A 162 -17.33 -3.75 -2.17
N MET A 163 -16.08 -3.56 -2.65
CA MET A 163 -14.88 -3.56 -1.81
C MET A 163 -14.94 -2.44 -0.76
N LEU A 164 -15.25 -1.22 -1.20
CA LEU A 164 -15.36 -0.06 -0.32
C LEU A 164 -16.51 -0.22 0.69
N HIS A 165 -17.68 -0.71 0.24
CA HIS A 165 -18.81 -0.97 1.13
C HIS A 165 -18.45 -2.01 2.20
N ALA A 166 -17.82 -3.11 1.80
CA ALA A 166 -17.38 -4.14 2.73
C ALA A 166 -16.35 -3.59 3.73
N ALA A 167 -15.39 -2.78 3.28
CA ALA A 167 -14.38 -2.16 4.16
C ALA A 167 -15.02 -1.20 5.17
N ARG A 168 -15.97 -0.37 4.75
CA ARG A 168 -16.65 0.59 5.62
C ARG A 168 -17.54 -0.06 6.69
N ARG A 169 -18.01 -1.27 6.46
CA ARG A 169 -18.73 -2.04 7.48
C ARG A 169 -17.81 -2.46 8.64
N GLU A 170 -16.56 -2.77 8.35
CA GLU A 170 -15.57 -3.16 9.35
C GLU A 170 -14.84 -1.94 9.92
N TRP A 171 -14.52 -0.97 9.05
CA TRP A 171 -13.75 0.24 9.37
C TRP A 171 -14.45 1.47 8.77
N PRO A 172 -15.39 2.10 9.50
CA PRO A 172 -16.25 3.20 8.97
C PRO A 172 -15.48 4.39 8.41
N GLY A 173 -14.22 4.54 8.80
CA GLY A 173 -13.38 5.66 8.41
C GLY A 173 -12.66 5.52 7.06
N VAL A 174 -12.79 4.40 6.36
CA VAL A 174 -12.17 4.21 5.04
C VAL A 174 -12.78 5.16 4.02
N LEU A 175 -11.94 5.99 3.38
CA LEU A 175 -12.40 7.09 2.54
C LEU A 175 -12.62 6.69 1.08
N ASN A 176 -11.77 5.85 0.52
CA ASN A 176 -11.77 5.49 -0.90
C ASN A 176 -11.43 4.01 -1.13
N ASP A 177 -11.50 3.58 -2.40
CA ASP A 177 -11.25 2.21 -2.83
C ASP A 177 -9.81 1.75 -2.61
N ASP A 178 -8.82 2.61 -2.86
CA ASP A 178 -7.40 2.26 -2.64
C ASP A 178 -7.12 1.99 -1.14
N GLU A 179 -7.72 2.80 -0.25
CA GLU A 179 -7.66 2.56 1.20
C GLU A 179 -8.40 1.29 1.62
N ALA A 180 -9.53 0.97 0.96
CA ALA A 180 -10.27 -0.25 1.22
C ALA A 180 -9.44 -1.48 0.87
N ASP A 181 -8.82 -1.50 -0.31
CA ASP A 181 -7.98 -2.62 -0.76
C ASP A 181 -6.76 -2.78 0.16
N ALA A 182 -6.09 -1.68 0.53
CA ALA A 182 -5.00 -1.70 1.51
C ALA A 182 -5.46 -2.21 2.89
N GLY A 183 -6.64 -1.80 3.37
CA GLY A 183 -7.24 -2.26 4.63
C GLY A 183 -7.47 -3.77 4.63
N TRP A 184 -8.03 -4.31 3.55
CA TRP A 184 -8.24 -5.74 3.41
C TRP A 184 -6.93 -6.52 3.32
N LEU A 185 -5.88 -5.98 2.67
CA LEU A 185 -4.54 -6.59 2.66
C LEU A 185 -3.94 -6.65 4.08
N ALA A 186 -4.01 -5.56 4.84
CA ALA A 186 -3.54 -5.53 6.22
C ALA A 186 -4.31 -6.53 7.11
N ALA A 187 -5.63 -6.61 6.94
CA ALA A 187 -6.47 -7.57 7.66
C ALA A 187 -6.13 -9.03 7.30
N MET A 188 -5.86 -9.34 6.01
CA MET A 188 -5.38 -10.67 5.63
C MET A 188 -4.05 -11.02 6.31
N GLY A 189 -3.12 -10.07 6.36
CA GLY A 189 -1.84 -10.26 7.04
C GLY A 189 -2.00 -10.48 8.55
N ALA A 190 -2.86 -9.70 9.21
CA ALA A 190 -3.17 -9.89 10.62
C ALA A 190 -3.80 -11.25 10.89
N ALA A 191 -4.73 -11.69 10.03
CA ALA A 191 -5.32 -13.03 10.12
C ALA A 191 -4.27 -14.14 9.91
N LYS A 192 -3.30 -13.94 9.00
CA LYS A 192 -2.18 -14.87 8.80
C LYS A 192 -1.30 -15.02 10.04
N LEU A 193 -1.09 -13.93 10.78
CA LEU A 193 -0.39 -13.92 12.06
C LEU A 193 -1.23 -14.44 13.23
N GLY A 194 -2.46 -14.90 12.95
CA GLY A 194 -3.36 -15.52 13.94
C GLY A 194 -4.21 -14.56 14.73
N HIS A 195 -4.36 -13.31 14.27
CA HIS A 195 -5.34 -12.38 14.82
C HIS A 195 -6.71 -12.51 14.11
N GLU A 196 -7.73 -11.92 14.71
CA GLU A 196 -9.09 -11.87 14.15
C GLU A 196 -9.49 -10.41 13.85
N PRO A 197 -8.90 -9.81 12.79
CA PRO A 197 -9.19 -8.41 12.44
C PRO A 197 -10.62 -8.19 11.98
N VAL A 198 -11.27 -9.27 11.53
CA VAL A 198 -12.67 -9.36 11.10
C VAL A 198 -13.19 -10.76 11.40
N GLU A 199 -14.51 -10.99 11.28
CA GLU A 199 -15.10 -12.33 11.39
C GLU A 199 -14.42 -13.32 10.44
N MET A 200 -13.86 -14.41 10.96
CA MET A 200 -13.13 -15.41 10.21
C MET A 200 -14.06 -16.52 9.69
N THR A 201 -14.75 -16.23 8.59
CA THR A 201 -15.62 -17.18 7.90
C THR A 201 -14.82 -18.29 7.19
N ALA A 202 -15.47 -19.39 6.84
CA ALA A 202 -14.80 -20.53 6.18
C ALA A 202 -14.06 -20.12 4.88
N TRP A 203 -14.64 -19.23 4.07
CA TRP A 203 -13.95 -18.76 2.84
C TRP A 203 -12.74 -17.85 3.16
N ARG A 204 -12.76 -17.07 4.23
CA ARG A 204 -11.61 -16.28 4.67
C ARG A 204 -10.48 -17.18 5.14
N VAL A 205 -10.77 -18.18 5.96
CA VAL A 205 -9.78 -19.16 6.40
C VAL A 205 -9.13 -19.86 5.21
N SER A 206 -9.93 -20.39 4.26
CA SER A 206 -9.41 -21.05 3.05
C SER A 206 -8.68 -20.07 2.10
N GLY A 207 -9.09 -18.80 2.08
CA GLY A 207 -8.50 -17.75 1.26
C GLY A 207 -7.07 -17.39 1.68
N LEU A 208 -6.72 -17.54 2.95
CA LEU A 208 -5.36 -17.27 3.44
C LEU A 208 -4.31 -18.19 2.78
N ALA A 209 -4.68 -19.42 2.41
CA ALA A 209 -3.78 -20.35 1.74
C ALA A 209 -3.39 -19.91 0.30
N LYS A 210 -4.09 -18.92 -0.28
CA LYS A 210 -3.90 -18.48 -1.67
C LYS A 210 -2.95 -17.29 -1.81
N GLY A 211 -2.47 -16.73 -0.71
CA GLY A 211 -1.45 -15.68 -0.72
C GLY A 211 -0.05 -16.28 -0.86
N ASP A 212 0.85 -15.53 -1.47
CA ASP A 212 2.29 -15.83 -1.46
C ASP A 212 2.88 -15.25 -0.17
N TRP A 213 2.98 -16.08 0.86
CA TRP A 213 3.46 -15.70 2.18
C TRP A 213 4.96 -15.97 2.32
N PRO A 214 5.73 -15.05 2.93
CA PRO A 214 7.14 -15.32 3.18
C PRO A 214 7.28 -16.49 4.15
N LEU A 215 8.03 -17.52 3.72
CA LEU A 215 8.28 -18.71 4.55
C LEU A 215 9.30 -18.42 5.67
N ASP A 216 10.22 -17.50 5.41
CA ASP A 216 11.29 -17.15 6.33
C ASP A 216 10.89 -15.98 7.22
N GLY A 217 10.73 -16.21 8.51
CA GLY A 217 10.49 -15.15 9.51
C GLY A 217 9.09 -15.16 10.16
N LEU A 218 8.16 -15.99 9.72
CA LEU A 218 6.89 -16.20 10.42
C LEU A 218 6.96 -17.34 11.44
N GLU A 219 7.95 -18.24 11.33
CA GLU A 219 8.15 -19.36 12.27
C GLU A 219 8.92 -18.96 13.53
N THR A 220 9.44 -17.73 13.59
CA THR A 220 10.21 -17.20 14.73
C THR A 220 9.50 -16.05 15.46
N LEU A 221 8.25 -15.81 15.16
CA LEU A 221 7.36 -14.91 15.91
C LEU A 221 6.37 -15.77 16.72
#